data_59a24332e6a976063686cf535b6fe157
#
_entry.id   59a24332e6a976063686cf535b6fe157
#
_cell.length_a   1.000
_cell.length_b   1.000
_cell.length_c   1.000
_cell.angle_alpha   90.00
_cell.angle_beta   90.00
_cell.angle_gamma   90.00
#
_symmetry.space_group_name_H-M   'P 1'
#
loop_
_entity.id
_entity.type
_entity.pdbx_description
1 polymer ?
#
loop_
_entity_poly.entity_id
_entity_poly.type
_entity_poly.pdbx_seq_one_letter_code
_entity_poly.pdbx_strand_id
1 'polypeptide(L)'
;MAAPLRRDPGALEHLLRTGAVQRATRPVPRRRVLATGWPSLDAALGGGFGRGEMHEIAAPPSAGGTALLRAALAAATRGGELCALVDPEDSFDPRPDDIDLRRLLWIRPREPAHALRAAEIALEARFGLVALDLAQTAPPARIEGVHVVRFEFLRKKQAPNAAIWARLARAAQKHGGALVVFSRAPQTGSFSSTTIEIERDRSRWEGSAAKLLRGTAAIAAVTRLRHGRSPEGGAYGGPSAPIRLHLFWEGG
;
A
#
# COMPACT_ATOMS: atom_id res chain seq x y z
N MET A 1 38.36 -6.52 -15.90
CA MET A 1 38.15 -5.53 -14.82
C MET A 1 37.89 -4.19 -15.48
N ALA A 2 36.65 -3.69 -15.45
CA ALA A 2 36.30 -2.36 -15.95
C ALA A 2 36.61 -1.34 -14.86
N ALA A 3 37.37 -0.27 -15.20
CA ALA A 3 37.70 0.81 -14.29
C ALA A 3 36.42 1.56 -13.85
N PRO A 4 36.31 2.00 -12.59
CA PRO A 4 35.17 2.77 -12.15
C PRO A 4 35.09 4.09 -12.89
N LEU A 5 33.95 4.42 -13.47
CA LEU A 5 33.66 5.71 -14.10
C LEU A 5 33.88 6.82 -13.04
N ARG A 6 34.93 7.60 -13.20
CA ARG A 6 35.17 8.82 -12.40
C ARG A 6 34.03 9.79 -12.67
N ARG A 7 33.27 10.11 -11.61
CA ARG A 7 32.31 11.22 -11.65
C ARG A 7 33.08 12.53 -11.77
N ASP A 8 33.01 13.14 -12.93
CA ASP A 8 33.56 14.49 -13.15
C ASP A 8 32.49 15.52 -12.75
N PRO A 9 32.67 16.26 -11.66
CA PRO A 9 31.71 17.26 -11.24
C PRO A 9 31.58 18.42 -12.21
N GLY A 10 32.60 18.69 -13.06
CA GLY A 10 32.55 19.73 -14.09
C GLY A 10 31.75 19.34 -15.34
N ALA A 11 31.57 18.05 -15.59
CA ALA A 11 30.86 17.58 -16.79
C ALA A 11 29.40 18.03 -16.81
N LEU A 12 28.70 17.99 -15.67
CA LEU A 12 27.32 18.44 -15.57
C LEU A 12 27.20 19.98 -15.78
N GLU A 13 28.11 20.75 -15.21
CA GLU A 13 28.12 22.22 -15.41
C GLU A 13 28.44 22.59 -16.85
N HIS A 14 29.34 21.86 -17.49
CA HIS A 14 29.62 22.03 -18.91
C HIS A 14 28.39 21.73 -19.78
N LEU A 15 27.68 20.62 -19.52
CA LEU A 15 26.49 20.25 -20.25
C LEU A 15 25.34 21.25 -20.03
N LEU A 16 25.18 21.80 -18.83
CA LEU A 16 24.21 22.85 -18.54
C LEU A 16 24.55 24.16 -19.26
N ARG A 17 25.85 24.54 -19.33
CA ARG A 17 26.30 25.76 -19.99
C ARG A 17 26.18 25.65 -21.50
N THR A 18 26.40 24.48 -22.09
CA THR A 18 26.27 24.26 -23.54
C THR A 18 24.84 24.06 -24.01
N GLY A 19 23.86 24.00 -23.06
CA GLY A 19 22.45 23.73 -23.38
C GLY A 19 22.15 22.27 -23.74
N ALA A 20 23.16 21.40 -23.69
CA ALA A 20 22.96 19.96 -23.95
C ALA A 20 22.08 19.27 -22.90
N VAL A 21 22.05 19.84 -21.68
CA VAL A 21 21.14 19.45 -20.62
C VAL A 21 20.51 20.71 -20.02
N GLN A 22 19.21 20.71 -19.85
CA GLN A 22 18.50 21.82 -19.19
C GLN A 22 18.04 21.38 -17.80
N ARG A 23 18.18 22.29 -16.83
CA ARG A 23 17.54 22.07 -15.52
C ARG A 23 16.04 22.05 -15.74
N ALA A 24 15.37 21.03 -15.20
CA ALA A 24 13.92 20.96 -15.26
C ALA A 24 13.32 22.15 -14.48
N THR A 25 12.91 23.17 -15.22
CA THR A 25 12.23 24.37 -14.67
C THR A 25 10.71 24.18 -14.65
N ARG A 26 10.21 23.06 -15.19
CA ARG A 26 8.77 22.81 -15.24
C ARG A 26 8.25 22.57 -13.82
N PRO A 27 7.21 23.30 -13.38
CA PRO A 27 6.58 22.99 -12.10
C PRO A 27 6.20 21.51 -12.09
N VAL A 28 6.70 20.76 -11.10
CA VAL A 28 6.26 19.38 -10.92
C VAL A 28 4.76 19.46 -10.65
N PRO A 29 3.91 18.85 -11.49
CA PRO A 29 2.47 18.87 -11.26
C PRO A 29 2.18 18.40 -9.84
N ARG A 30 1.33 19.12 -9.11
CA ARG A 30 0.94 18.69 -7.77
C ARG A 30 0.39 17.27 -7.86
N ARG A 31 1.07 16.34 -7.21
CA ARG A 31 0.66 14.93 -7.15
C ARG A 31 -0.74 14.88 -6.56
N ARG A 32 -1.68 14.30 -7.30
CA ARG A 32 -3.02 14.03 -6.77
C ARG A 32 -2.93 12.80 -5.88
N VAL A 33 -3.37 12.93 -4.64
CA VAL A 33 -3.25 11.89 -3.62
C VAL A 33 -4.60 11.56 -2.99
N LEU A 34 -4.68 10.40 -2.37
CA LEU A 34 -5.77 9.96 -1.50
C LEU A 34 -5.21 9.81 -0.09
N ALA A 35 -5.89 10.38 0.89
CA ALA A 35 -5.50 10.23 2.28
C ALA A 35 -5.52 8.75 2.70
N THR A 36 -4.53 8.34 3.48
CA THR A 36 -4.47 6.99 4.05
C THR A 36 -5.42 6.79 5.23
N GLY A 37 -5.97 7.90 5.75
CA GLY A 37 -6.74 7.92 6.98
C GLY A 37 -5.87 8.06 8.23
N TRP A 38 -4.54 8.09 8.07
CA TRP A 38 -3.59 8.34 9.16
C TRP A 38 -2.73 9.57 8.86
N PRO A 39 -2.93 10.68 9.60
CA PRO A 39 -2.22 11.94 9.33
C PRO A 39 -0.70 11.83 9.33
N SER A 40 -0.12 11.05 10.25
CA SER A 40 1.32 10.84 10.31
C SER A 40 1.85 10.10 9.08
N LEU A 41 1.10 9.12 8.57
CA LEU A 41 1.45 8.40 7.36
C LEU A 41 1.25 9.29 6.12
N ASP A 42 0.17 10.06 6.08
CA ASP A 42 -0.07 11.04 5.02
C ASP A 42 1.08 12.06 4.92
N ALA A 43 1.54 12.58 6.06
CA ALA A 43 2.68 13.49 6.08
C ALA A 43 3.96 12.83 5.53
N ALA A 44 4.24 11.58 5.93
CA ALA A 44 5.40 10.83 5.44
C ALA A 44 5.33 10.52 3.94
N LEU A 45 4.14 10.33 3.40
CA LEU A 45 3.91 10.04 1.98
C LEU A 45 3.74 11.29 1.10
N GLY A 46 3.78 12.49 1.69
CA GLY A 46 3.54 13.74 0.98
C GLY A 46 2.07 13.95 0.61
N GLY A 47 1.17 13.51 1.48
CA GLY A 47 -0.28 13.69 1.39
C GLY A 47 -1.10 12.41 1.27
N GLY A 48 -0.46 11.25 1.14
CA GLY A 48 -1.13 9.95 1.04
C GLY A 48 -0.78 9.13 -0.19
N PHE A 49 -1.66 8.22 -0.57
CA PHE A 49 -1.49 7.35 -1.74
C PHE A 49 -1.61 8.14 -3.04
N GLY A 50 -0.60 8.05 -3.92
CA GLY A 50 -0.63 8.69 -5.23
C GLY A 50 -1.65 8.06 -6.16
N ARG A 51 -2.45 8.90 -6.81
CA ARG A 51 -3.33 8.45 -7.88
C ARG A 51 -2.52 8.04 -9.10
N GLY A 52 -2.98 6.99 -9.78
CA GLY A 52 -2.23 6.41 -10.89
C GLY A 52 -1.02 5.61 -10.45
N GLU A 53 -0.94 5.25 -9.18
CA GLU A 53 0.19 4.52 -8.62
C GLU A 53 -0.26 3.23 -7.93
N MET A 54 0.66 2.28 -7.83
CA MET A 54 0.49 1.09 -7.02
C MET A 54 1.29 1.24 -5.73
N HIS A 55 0.68 0.92 -4.62
CA HIS A 55 1.22 0.95 -3.27
C HIS A 55 1.12 -0.42 -2.64
N GLU A 56 2.04 -0.75 -1.77
CA GLU A 56 2.06 -2.01 -1.05
C GLU A 56 2.15 -1.77 0.45
N ILE A 57 1.31 -2.48 1.19
CA ILE A 57 1.30 -2.51 2.65
C ILE A 57 1.53 -3.95 3.07
N ALA A 58 2.72 -4.21 3.58
CA ALA A 58 3.12 -5.50 4.08
C ALA A 58 2.94 -5.53 5.61
N ALA A 59 1.95 -6.29 6.06
CA ALA A 59 1.58 -6.38 7.46
C ALA A 59 1.37 -7.84 7.86
N PRO A 60 2.19 -8.39 8.75
CA PRO A 60 1.92 -9.70 9.35
C PRO A 60 0.55 -9.72 10.07
N PRO A 61 -0.01 -10.88 10.34
CA PRO A 61 -1.26 -10.99 11.06
C PRO A 61 -1.22 -10.22 12.39
N SER A 62 -2.31 -9.54 12.69
CA SER A 62 -2.46 -8.72 13.91
C SER A 62 -1.47 -7.55 14.04
N ALA A 63 -0.80 -7.15 12.96
CA ALA A 63 0.08 -5.98 12.96
C ALA A 63 -0.65 -4.68 12.59
N GLY A 64 -1.95 -4.72 12.25
CA GLY A 64 -2.75 -3.53 11.97
C GLY A 64 -3.03 -3.27 10.49
N GLY A 65 -2.69 -4.19 9.61
CA GLY A 65 -2.99 -4.06 8.18
C GLY A 65 -4.48 -3.81 7.90
N THR A 66 -5.38 -4.56 8.54
CA THR A 66 -6.83 -4.37 8.41
C THR A 66 -7.29 -3.01 8.94
N ALA A 67 -6.70 -2.50 10.03
CA ALA A 67 -7.03 -1.18 10.55
C ALA A 67 -6.64 -0.08 9.55
N LEU A 68 -5.48 -0.21 8.90
CA LEU A 68 -5.06 0.72 7.86
C LEU A 68 -5.94 0.61 6.60
N LEU A 69 -6.32 -0.62 6.21
CA LEU A 69 -7.29 -0.84 5.11
C LEU A 69 -8.61 -0.10 5.38
N ARG A 70 -9.18 -0.28 6.58
CA ARG A 70 -10.41 0.40 6.99
C ARG A 70 -10.27 1.92 6.98
N ALA A 71 -9.19 2.44 7.55
CA ALA A 71 -8.92 3.87 7.58
C ALA A 71 -8.81 4.47 6.17
N ALA A 72 -8.14 3.79 5.25
CA ALA A 72 -8.01 4.22 3.87
C ALA A 72 -9.36 4.24 3.13
N LEU A 73 -10.16 3.17 3.27
CA LEU A 73 -11.51 3.09 2.71
C LEU A 73 -12.42 4.19 3.30
N ALA A 74 -12.36 4.38 4.61
CA ALA A 74 -13.14 5.40 5.30
C ALA A 74 -12.76 6.82 4.84
N ALA A 75 -11.48 7.13 4.75
CA ALA A 75 -11.01 8.43 4.28
C ALA A 75 -11.42 8.68 2.81
N ALA A 76 -11.23 7.69 1.94
CA ALA A 76 -11.55 7.82 0.52
C ALA A 76 -13.06 7.95 0.28
N THR A 77 -13.88 7.09 0.88
CA THR A 77 -15.35 7.12 0.68
C THR A 77 -15.98 8.38 1.25
N ARG A 78 -15.53 8.86 2.43
CA ARG A 78 -15.95 10.16 2.99
C ARG A 78 -15.47 11.35 2.14
N GLY A 79 -14.33 11.21 1.47
CA GLY A 79 -13.85 12.17 0.48
C GLY A 79 -14.60 12.15 -0.86
N GLY A 80 -15.65 11.32 -0.97
CA GLY A 80 -16.50 11.23 -2.17
C GLY A 80 -16.01 10.26 -3.24
N GLU A 81 -14.93 9.51 -2.99
CA GLU A 81 -14.38 8.55 -3.95
C GLU A 81 -15.21 7.27 -4.03
N LEU A 82 -15.30 6.72 -5.22
CA LEU A 82 -15.73 5.34 -5.41
C LEU A 82 -14.55 4.41 -5.12
N CYS A 83 -14.77 3.47 -4.22
CA CYS A 83 -13.76 2.52 -3.77
C CYS A 83 -14.16 1.10 -4.15
N ALA A 84 -13.19 0.28 -4.54
CA ALA A 84 -13.36 -1.16 -4.69
C ALA A 84 -12.46 -1.88 -3.69
N LEU A 85 -13.03 -2.81 -2.94
CA LEU A 85 -12.31 -3.75 -2.09
C LEU A 85 -12.39 -5.13 -2.73
N VAL A 86 -11.26 -5.70 -3.06
CA VAL A 86 -11.14 -7.09 -3.50
C VAL A 86 -10.64 -7.92 -2.33
N ASP A 87 -11.53 -8.72 -1.76
CA ASP A 87 -11.33 -9.50 -0.54
C ASP A 87 -11.62 -10.99 -0.81
N PRO A 88 -10.63 -11.74 -1.28
CA PRO A 88 -10.81 -13.15 -1.63
C PRO A 88 -11.09 -14.07 -0.44
N GLU A 89 -10.74 -13.65 0.76
CA GLU A 89 -10.94 -14.45 1.98
C GLU A 89 -12.23 -14.09 2.73
N ASP A 90 -13.00 -13.11 2.23
CA ASP A 90 -14.24 -12.63 2.88
C ASP A 90 -14.01 -12.26 4.37
N SER A 91 -12.88 -11.63 4.63
CA SER A 91 -12.40 -11.35 5.98
C SER A 91 -12.74 -9.94 6.48
N PHE A 92 -13.20 -9.09 5.58
CA PHE A 92 -13.53 -7.71 5.88
C PHE A 92 -14.88 -7.63 6.60
N ASP A 93 -14.92 -6.89 7.71
CA ASP A 93 -16.15 -6.60 8.46
C ASP A 93 -16.57 -5.14 8.17
N PRO A 94 -17.57 -4.92 7.28
CA PRO A 94 -18.02 -3.57 6.96
C PRO A 94 -18.88 -3.02 8.11
N ARG A 95 -18.33 -2.03 8.82
CA ARG A 95 -19.10 -1.26 9.81
C ARG A 95 -19.53 0.07 9.18
N PRO A 96 -20.83 0.42 9.22
CA PRO A 96 -21.35 1.60 8.54
C PRO A 96 -20.87 2.92 9.13
N ASP A 97 -20.40 2.92 10.37
CA ASP A 97 -20.05 4.16 11.09
C ASP A 97 -18.80 4.83 10.52
N ASP A 98 -17.92 4.08 9.87
CA ASP A 98 -16.64 4.56 9.38
C ASP A 98 -16.61 4.78 7.86
N ILE A 99 -17.28 3.91 7.10
CA ILE A 99 -17.18 3.81 5.64
C ILE A 99 -18.52 4.11 5.00
N ASP A 100 -18.57 4.99 4.01
CA ASP A 100 -19.79 5.16 3.19
C ASP A 100 -19.94 3.96 2.25
N LEU A 101 -20.71 2.96 2.68
CA LEU A 101 -20.92 1.72 1.94
C LEU A 101 -21.60 1.92 0.58
N ARG A 102 -22.25 3.04 0.34
CA ARG A 102 -22.83 3.37 -0.98
C ARG A 102 -21.76 3.68 -2.02
N ARG A 103 -20.52 3.92 -1.56
CA ARG A 103 -19.34 4.20 -2.39
C ARG A 103 -18.33 3.07 -2.38
N LEU A 104 -18.65 1.94 -1.75
CA LEU A 104 -17.80 0.77 -1.66
C LEU A 104 -18.37 -0.39 -2.48
N LEU A 105 -17.66 -0.81 -3.51
CA LEU A 105 -17.87 -2.09 -4.18
C LEU A 105 -17.01 -3.15 -3.50
N TRP A 106 -17.65 -4.07 -2.77
CA TRP A 106 -16.97 -5.20 -2.14
C TRP A 106 -17.05 -6.43 -3.03
N ILE A 107 -15.89 -6.86 -3.54
CA ILE A 107 -15.73 -7.97 -4.48
C ILE A 107 -15.10 -9.13 -3.73
N ARG A 108 -15.78 -10.27 -3.72
CA ARG A 108 -15.37 -11.51 -3.03
C ARG A 108 -15.18 -12.62 -4.07
N PRO A 109 -14.01 -12.66 -4.73
CA PRO A 109 -13.74 -13.67 -5.75
C PRO A 109 -13.55 -15.02 -5.08
N ARG A 110 -14.19 -16.04 -5.64
CA ARG A 110 -14.09 -17.43 -5.12
C ARG A 110 -12.73 -18.07 -5.43
N GLU A 111 -12.05 -17.57 -6.45
CA GLU A 111 -10.76 -18.08 -6.90
C GLU A 111 -9.70 -16.98 -6.86
N PRO A 112 -8.49 -17.28 -6.38
CA PRO A 112 -7.41 -16.30 -6.25
C PRO A 112 -7.02 -15.63 -7.56
N ALA A 113 -7.03 -16.36 -8.67
CA ALA A 113 -6.74 -15.80 -9.99
C ALA A 113 -7.72 -14.69 -10.38
N HIS A 114 -8.96 -14.78 -9.90
CA HIS A 114 -9.99 -13.79 -10.15
C HIS A 114 -9.78 -12.51 -9.32
N ALA A 115 -9.08 -12.57 -8.19
CA ALA A 115 -8.81 -11.38 -7.37
C ALA A 115 -7.96 -10.35 -8.12
N LEU A 116 -6.89 -10.79 -8.77
CA LEU A 116 -6.04 -9.91 -9.57
C LEU A 116 -6.79 -9.33 -10.78
N ARG A 117 -7.62 -10.15 -11.42
CA ARG A 117 -8.44 -9.70 -12.55
C ARG A 117 -9.53 -8.73 -12.10
N ALA A 118 -10.15 -8.97 -10.93
CA ALA A 118 -11.14 -8.06 -10.36
C ALA A 118 -10.53 -6.68 -10.03
N ALA A 119 -9.32 -6.66 -9.47
CA ALA A 119 -8.61 -5.40 -9.22
C ALA A 119 -8.31 -4.64 -10.53
N GLU A 120 -7.91 -5.34 -11.59
CA GLU A 120 -7.67 -4.74 -12.90
C GLU A 120 -8.97 -4.13 -13.47
N ILE A 121 -10.09 -4.88 -13.45
CA ILE A 121 -11.39 -4.39 -13.92
C ILE A 121 -11.86 -3.18 -13.11
N ALA A 122 -11.66 -3.17 -11.78
CA ALA A 122 -12.01 -2.03 -10.96
C ALA A 122 -11.21 -0.78 -11.34
N LEU A 123 -9.90 -0.93 -11.64
CA LEU A 123 -9.08 0.17 -12.14
C LEU A 123 -9.57 0.66 -13.52
N GLU A 124 -9.89 -0.26 -14.44
CA GLU A 124 -10.46 0.04 -15.75
C GLU A 124 -11.80 0.80 -15.63
N ALA A 125 -12.62 0.44 -14.65
CA ALA A 125 -13.88 1.10 -14.30
C ALA A 125 -13.69 2.44 -13.56
N ARG A 126 -12.44 2.90 -13.40
CA ARG A 126 -12.06 4.20 -12.82
C ARG A 126 -12.45 4.38 -11.35
N PHE A 127 -12.43 3.33 -10.56
CA PHE A 127 -12.50 3.49 -9.12
C PHE A 127 -11.32 4.33 -8.62
N GLY A 128 -11.59 5.28 -7.72
CA GLY A 128 -10.57 6.19 -7.20
C GLY A 128 -9.54 5.46 -6.32
N LEU A 129 -10.04 4.53 -5.50
CA LEU A 129 -9.23 3.63 -4.68
C LEU A 129 -9.62 2.18 -4.98
N VAL A 130 -8.63 1.36 -5.31
CA VAL A 130 -8.78 -0.10 -5.40
C VAL A 130 -7.89 -0.73 -4.34
N ALA A 131 -8.50 -1.34 -3.33
CA ALA A 131 -7.80 -2.11 -2.30
C ALA A 131 -7.86 -3.59 -2.65
N LEU A 132 -6.71 -4.25 -2.72
CA LEU A 132 -6.57 -5.68 -2.97
C LEU A 132 -6.01 -6.32 -1.70
N ASP A 133 -6.87 -7.02 -0.94
CA ASP A 133 -6.47 -7.66 0.32
C ASP A 133 -6.01 -9.09 0.08
N LEU A 134 -4.72 -9.30 0.15
CA LEU A 134 -4.06 -10.61 0.09
C LEU A 134 -3.42 -10.99 1.44
N ALA A 135 -3.69 -10.21 2.50
CA ALA A 135 -3.03 -10.39 3.80
C ALA A 135 -3.54 -11.61 4.57
N GLN A 136 -4.77 -12.04 4.31
CA GLN A 136 -5.38 -13.16 5.04
C GLN A 136 -5.08 -14.53 4.44
N THR A 137 -4.43 -14.60 3.27
CA THR A 137 -4.11 -15.86 2.57
C THR A 137 -3.04 -16.70 3.30
N ALA A 138 -3.26 -16.99 4.59
CA ALA A 138 -2.43 -17.92 5.35
C ALA A 138 -2.96 -19.36 5.23
N PRO A 139 -2.08 -20.35 5.38
CA PRO A 139 -2.55 -21.69 5.64
C PRO A 139 -3.35 -21.66 6.96
N PRO A 140 -4.59 -22.19 7.00
CA PRO A 140 -5.29 -22.34 8.25
C PRO A 140 -4.46 -23.21 9.19
N ALA A 141 -4.41 -22.83 10.48
CA ALA A 141 -4.01 -23.78 11.51
C ALA A 141 -4.86 -25.05 11.29
N ARG A 142 -4.25 -26.22 11.29
CA ARG A 142 -4.98 -27.49 11.18
C ARG A 142 -5.99 -27.55 12.31
N ILE A 143 -7.24 -27.29 12.00
CA ILE A 143 -8.36 -27.64 12.86
C ILE A 143 -8.84 -28.98 12.32
N GLU A 144 -8.59 -30.06 13.08
CA GLU A 144 -9.08 -31.39 12.72
C GLU A 144 -10.58 -31.35 12.58
N GLY A 145 -11.10 -31.82 11.43
CA GLY A 145 -12.54 -31.95 11.17
C GLY A 145 -13.22 -30.79 10.43
N VAL A 146 -12.54 -29.71 10.09
CA VAL A 146 -13.11 -28.63 9.28
C VAL A 146 -12.47 -28.59 7.91
N HIS A 147 -13.26 -28.85 6.86
CA HIS A 147 -12.85 -28.60 5.47
C HIS A 147 -12.83 -27.09 5.22
N VAL A 148 -11.68 -26.46 5.50
CA VAL A 148 -11.44 -25.07 5.10
C VAL A 148 -11.09 -25.07 3.61
N VAL A 149 -11.89 -24.40 2.78
CA VAL A 149 -11.55 -24.17 1.38
C VAL A 149 -10.28 -23.34 1.34
N ARG A 150 -9.21 -23.96 0.94
CA ARG A 150 -7.87 -23.45 1.05
C ARG A 150 -7.55 -22.60 -0.18
N PHE A 151 -7.42 -21.30 0.00
CA PHE A 151 -6.78 -20.45 -0.99
C PHE A 151 -5.25 -20.69 -0.97
N GLU A 152 -4.78 -21.69 -1.72
CA GLU A 152 -3.36 -22.06 -1.80
C GLU A 152 -2.50 -21.10 -2.64
N PHE A 153 -3.03 -19.92 -2.97
CA PHE A 153 -2.43 -19.01 -3.94
C PHE A 153 -1.02 -18.49 -3.57
N LEU A 154 -0.65 -18.53 -2.30
CA LEU A 154 0.61 -17.95 -1.82
C LEU A 154 1.59 -18.97 -1.22
N ARG A 155 1.48 -20.26 -1.57
CA ARG A 155 2.62 -21.14 -1.38
C ARG A 155 3.75 -20.69 -2.31
N LYS A 156 5.00 -20.77 -1.86
CA LYS A 156 6.25 -20.34 -2.52
C LYS A 156 6.39 -20.64 -4.01
N LYS A 157 5.48 -21.39 -4.63
CA LYS A 157 5.46 -21.73 -6.05
C LYS A 157 4.51 -20.91 -6.92
N GLN A 158 3.67 -20.02 -6.35
CA GLN A 158 2.63 -19.31 -7.11
C GLN A 158 2.46 -17.83 -6.71
N ALA A 159 3.52 -17.18 -6.21
CA ALA A 159 3.49 -15.73 -6.10
C ALA A 159 3.15 -15.13 -7.49
N PRO A 160 2.27 -14.11 -7.57
CA PRO A 160 1.97 -13.46 -8.84
C PRO A 160 3.27 -13.07 -9.54
N ASN A 161 3.41 -13.44 -10.81
CA ASN A 161 4.64 -13.15 -11.52
C ASN A 161 4.77 -11.65 -11.80
N ALA A 162 5.98 -11.20 -12.07
CA ALA A 162 6.29 -9.79 -12.34
C ALA A 162 5.40 -9.16 -13.43
N ALA A 163 4.95 -9.95 -14.41
CA ALA A 163 4.09 -9.47 -15.49
C ALA A 163 2.71 -9.04 -15.00
N ILE A 164 2.15 -9.71 -13.99
CA ILE A 164 0.86 -9.36 -13.39
C ILE A 164 0.97 -8.03 -12.67
N TRP A 165 2.00 -7.86 -11.83
CA TRP A 165 2.24 -6.60 -11.13
C TRP A 165 2.49 -5.42 -12.08
N ALA A 166 3.26 -5.66 -13.15
CA ALA A 166 3.48 -4.66 -14.20
C ALA A 166 2.17 -4.25 -14.90
N ARG A 167 1.26 -5.20 -15.12
CA ARG A 167 -0.04 -4.94 -15.73
C ARG A 167 -0.94 -4.11 -14.82
N LEU A 168 -1.03 -4.48 -13.55
CA LEU A 168 -1.81 -3.75 -12.55
C LEU A 168 -1.28 -2.32 -12.34
N ALA A 169 0.04 -2.15 -12.24
CA ALA A 169 0.67 -0.83 -12.12
C ALA A 169 0.37 0.06 -13.35
N ARG A 170 0.42 -0.51 -14.55
CA ARG A 170 0.04 0.21 -15.78
C ARG A 170 -1.45 0.54 -15.84
N ALA A 171 -2.32 -0.35 -15.36
CA ALA A 171 -3.75 -0.08 -15.27
C ALA A 171 -4.03 1.07 -14.30
N ALA A 172 -3.41 1.07 -13.12
CA ALA A 172 -3.51 2.19 -12.17
C ALA A 172 -3.07 3.50 -12.83
N GLN A 173 -1.89 3.52 -13.47
CA GLN A 173 -1.36 4.70 -14.15
C GLN A 173 -2.29 5.20 -15.27
N LYS A 174 -2.78 4.30 -16.11
CA LYS A 174 -3.63 4.63 -17.26
C LYS A 174 -4.98 5.21 -16.83
N HIS A 175 -5.59 4.66 -15.79
CA HIS A 175 -6.95 4.99 -15.37
C HIS A 175 -7.01 5.99 -14.20
N GLY A 176 -5.88 6.29 -13.56
CA GLY A 176 -5.77 7.32 -12.55
C GLY A 176 -6.27 6.92 -11.16
N GLY A 177 -6.60 5.66 -10.92
CA GLY A 177 -6.92 5.11 -9.61
C GLY A 177 -5.67 4.82 -8.79
N ALA A 178 -5.75 4.87 -7.46
CA ALA A 178 -4.71 4.31 -6.59
C ALA A 178 -5.00 2.84 -6.34
N LEU A 179 -4.02 1.97 -6.59
CA LEU A 179 -4.07 0.56 -6.22
C LEU A 179 -3.27 0.34 -4.95
N VAL A 180 -3.89 -0.16 -3.90
CA VAL A 180 -3.21 -0.50 -2.64
C VAL A 180 -3.32 -2.00 -2.42
N VAL A 181 -2.18 -2.68 -2.41
CA VAL A 181 -2.07 -4.12 -2.18
C VAL A 181 -1.71 -4.35 -0.72
N PHE A 182 -2.56 -5.06 -0.01
CA PHE A 182 -2.31 -5.52 1.35
C PHE A 182 -1.79 -6.95 1.31
N SER A 183 -0.68 -7.20 1.98
CA SER A 183 0.01 -8.50 1.98
C SER A 183 0.67 -8.76 3.33
N ARG A 184 1.11 -9.99 3.58
CA ARG A 184 1.84 -10.34 4.82
C ARG A 184 3.30 -9.93 4.79
N ALA A 185 3.87 -9.92 3.60
CA ALA A 185 5.26 -9.58 3.33
C ALA A 185 5.35 -8.91 1.96
N PRO A 186 6.38 -8.10 1.69
CA PRO A 186 6.56 -7.46 0.40
C PRO A 186 6.60 -8.48 -0.75
N GLN A 187 5.78 -8.27 -1.80
CA GLN A 187 5.68 -9.16 -2.95
C GLN A 187 5.60 -8.45 -4.31
N THR A 188 5.26 -7.16 -4.32
CA THR A 188 5.11 -6.40 -5.56
C THR A 188 6.44 -5.94 -6.14
N GLY A 189 7.52 -6.02 -5.37
CA GLY A 189 8.87 -5.67 -5.79
C GLY A 189 8.96 -4.23 -6.29
N SER A 190 9.59 -4.03 -7.45
CA SER A 190 9.81 -2.70 -8.02
C SER A 190 8.57 -2.08 -8.67
N PHE A 191 7.43 -2.75 -8.71
CA PHE A 191 6.22 -2.21 -9.35
C PHE A 191 5.45 -1.25 -8.43
N SER A 192 5.55 -1.41 -7.11
CA SER A 192 4.98 -0.42 -6.18
C SER A 192 5.79 0.88 -6.16
N SER A 193 5.09 2.00 -6.14
CA SER A 193 5.69 3.33 -5.91
C SER A 193 6.04 3.54 -4.45
N THR A 194 5.28 2.92 -3.56
CA THR A 194 5.48 2.97 -2.11
C THR A 194 5.34 1.57 -1.54
N THR A 195 6.26 1.19 -0.67
CA THR A 195 6.15 -0.02 0.16
C THR A 195 6.22 0.40 1.62
N ILE A 196 5.23 -0.04 2.38
CA ILE A 196 5.12 0.21 3.82
C ILE A 196 5.12 -1.15 4.50
N GLU A 197 6.08 -1.36 5.38
CA GLU A 197 6.15 -2.56 6.21
C GLU A 197 5.66 -2.21 7.60
N ILE A 198 4.71 -2.97 8.11
CA ILE A 198 4.09 -2.75 9.41
C ILE A 198 4.50 -3.89 10.35
N GLU A 199 5.03 -3.51 11.49
CA GLU A 199 5.36 -4.44 12.57
C GLU A 199 4.49 -4.12 13.80
N ARG A 200 4.00 -5.17 14.47
CA ARG A 200 3.29 -5.00 15.72
C ARG A 200 4.30 -4.60 16.81
N ASP A 201 4.03 -3.46 17.47
CA ASP A 201 4.81 -3.00 18.61
C ASP A 201 4.22 -3.60 19.90
N ARG A 202 3.08 -3.12 20.37
CA ARG A 202 2.48 -3.54 21.64
C ARG A 202 0.95 -3.47 21.59
N SER A 203 0.33 -4.36 22.37
CA SER A 203 -1.11 -4.31 22.61
C SER A 203 -1.41 -3.64 23.95
N ARG A 204 -2.43 -2.80 23.98
CA ARG A 204 -2.89 -2.10 25.17
C ARG A 204 -4.08 -2.85 25.77
N TRP A 205 -3.90 -3.29 26.99
CA TRP A 205 -4.90 -4.03 27.72
C TRP A 205 -5.40 -3.21 28.90
N GLU A 206 -6.65 -3.29 29.22
CA GLU A 206 -7.29 -2.63 30.36
C GLU A 206 -8.07 -3.63 31.19
N GLY A 207 -8.15 -3.39 32.53
CA GLY A 207 -8.85 -4.24 33.48
C GLY A 207 -7.89 -5.03 34.38
N SER A 208 -8.36 -5.30 35.61
CA SER A 208 -7.58 -6.02 36.63
C SER A 208 -7.86 -7.52 36.63
N ALA A 209 -9.13 -7.91 36.59
CA ALA A 209 -9.56 -9.32 36.64
C ALA A 209 -9.78 -9.91 35.23
N ALA A 210 -10.47 -9.17 34.35
CA ALA A 210 -10.59 -9.50 32.95
C ALA A 210 -9.88 -8.41 32.13
N LYS A 211 -8.89 -8.82 31.32
CA LYS A 211 -8.16 -7.89 30.46
C LYS A 211 -8.87 -7.75 29.12
N LEU A 212 -9.32 -6.55 28.83
CA LEU A 212 -9.91 -6.18 27.54
C LEU A 212 -8.86 -5.52 26.66
N LEU A 213 -8.76 -5.94 25.39
CA LEU A 213 -7.92 -5.29 24.40
C LEU A 213 -8.52 -3.91 24.07
N ARG A 214 -7.81 -2.85 24.42
CA ARG A 214 -8.22 -1.46 24.13
C ARG A 214 -7.64 -0.93 22.84
N GLY A 215 -6.54 -1.48 22.41
CA GLY A 215 -5.91 -1.03 21.18
C GLY A 215 -4.60 -1.72 20.93
N THR A 216 -4.04 -1.43 19.78
CA THR A 216 -2.76 -1.97 19.37
C THR A 216 -1.90 -0.83 18.81
N ALA A 217 -0.63 -0.82 19.15
CA ALA A 217 0.36 0.02 18.53
C ALA A 217 1.16 -0.78 17.51
N ALA A 218 1.51 -0.15 16.41
CA ALA A 218 2.38 -0.70 15.41
C ALA A 218 3.42 0.32 14.97
N ILE A 219 4.51 -0.17 14.41
CA ILE A 219 5.52 0.63 13.75
C ILE A 219 5.36 0.42 12.25
N ALA A 220 5.13 1.50 11.51
CA ALA A 220 5.14 1.49 10.06
C ALA A 220 6.48 2.02 9.57
N ALA A 221 7.15 1.25 8.73
CA ALA A 221 8.38 1.65 8.05
C ALA A 221 8.09 1.84 6.57
N VAL A 222 8.30 3.05 6.05
CA VAL A 222 8.27 3.30 4.61
C VAL A 222 9.60 2.87 4.03
N THR A 223 9.66 1.67 3.46
CA THR A 223 10.89 1.05 2.95
C THR A 223 11.14 1.39 1.49
N ARG A 224 10.11 1.88 0.79
CA ARG A 224 10.20 2.40 -0.58
C ARG A 224 9.30 3.61 -0.75
N LEU A 225 9.84 4.65 -1.38
CA LEU A 225 9.08 5.83 -1.78
C LEU A 225 9.68 6.39 -3.08
N ARG A 226 8.97 6.24 -4.22
CA ARG A 226 9.43 6.76 -5.51
C ARG A 226 9.12 8.24 -5.72
N HIS A 227 7.98 8.68 -5.21
CA HIS A 227 7.47 10.01 -5.40
C HIS A 227 7.07 10.60 -4.04
N GLY A 228 7.98 11.30 -3.41
CA GLY A 228 7.76 11.97 -2.14
C GLY A 228 8.97 12.82 -1.81
N ARG A 229 8.78 13.92 -1.10
CA ARG A 229 9.90 14.62 -0.47
C ARG A 229 10.25 13.87 0.81
N SER A 230 11.51 13.48 0.95
CA SER A 230 12.03 13.21 2.28
C SER A 230 11.74 14.45 3.16
N PRO A 231 11.31 14.30 4.40
CA PRO A 231 11.12 15.43 5.32
C PRO A 231 12.37 16.31 5.44
N GLU A 232 13.53 15.79 5.13
CA GLU A 232 14.84 16.46 5.20
C GLU A 232 15.28 17.12 3.88
N GLY A 233 14.42 17.27 2.88
CA GLY A 233 14.71 18.10 1.69
C GLY A 233 15.71 17.52 0.70
N GLY A 234 16.16 16.29 0.85
CA GLY A 234 17.12 15.62 -0.04
C GLY A 234 16.49 15.18 -1.36
N ALA A 235 17.08 15.58 -2.47
CA ALA A 235 16.79 15.06 -3.79
C ALA A 235 17.17 13.56 -3.85
N TYR A 236 16.35 12.77 -4.57
CA TYR A 236 16.54 11.37 -4.93
C TYR A 236 17.99 10.86 -4.85
N GLY A 237 18.28 9.91 -3.97
CA GLY A 237 19.59 9.30 -3.95
C GLY A 237 19.82 8.33 -2.79
N GLY A 238 19.50 7.07 -2.96
CA GLY A 238 19.89 5.98 -2.07
C GLY A 238 18.84 5.59 -1.03
N PRO A 239 18.96 4.42 -0.39
CA PRO A 239 18.05 4.01 0.65
C PRO A 239 18.19 4.97 1.85
N SER A 240 17.30 5.95 1.94
CA SER A 240 17.12 6.71 3.16
C SER A 240 16.72 5.71 4.26
N ALA A 241 17.16 5.95 5.48
CA ALA A 241 16.71 5.16 6.62
C ALA A 241 15.18 5.08 6.60
N PRO A 242 14.57 3.91 6.86
CA PRO A 242 13.13 3.75 6.78
C PRO A 242 12.46 4.76 7.73
N ILE A 243 11.49 5.50 7.21
CA ILE A 243 10.68 6.41 8.03
C ILE A 243 9.84 5.54 8.96
N ARG A 244 10.11 5.60 10.25
CA ARG A 244 9.36 4.86 11.26
C ARG A 244 8.27 5.73 11.83
N LEU A 245 7.04 5.22 11.83
CA LEU A 245 5.86 5.88 12.35
C LEU A 245 5.20 4.98 13.39
N HIS A 246 4.79 5.56 14.50
CA HIS A 246 3.95 4.85 15.47
C HIS A 246 2.50 5.01 15.08
N LEU A 247 1.84 3.91 14.79
CA LEU A 247 0.42 3.83 14.51
C LEU A 247 -0.28 3.27 15.75
N PHE A 248 -1.33 3.96 16.19
CA PHE A 248 -2.14 3.51 17.31
C PHE A 248 -3.62 3.54 16.91
N TRP A 249 -4.35 2.48 17.18
CA TRP A 249 -5.81 2.44 17.02
C TRP A 249 -6.46 1.86 18.26
N GLU A 250 -7.58 2.42 18.64
CA GLU A 250 -8.43 1.92 19.71
C GLU A 250 -9.42 0.92 19.14
N GLY A 251 -9.60 -0.20 19.85
CA GLY A 251 -10.66 -1.13 19.56
C GLY A 251 -12.00 -0.48 19.97
N GLY A 252 -12.91 -0.32 19.03
CA GLY A 252 -14.29 0.09 19.32
C GLY A 252 -15.14 -1.11 19.74
#